data_18dc159f5d84e9abfbd5cd67e64ef163
#
_entry.id   18dc159f5d84e9abfbd5cd67e64ef163
#
_cell.length_a   1.000
_cell.length_b   1.000
_cell.length_c   1.000
_cell.angle_alpha   90.00
_cell.angle_beta   90.00
_cell.angle_gamma   90.00
#
_symmetry.space_group_name_H-M   'P 1'
#
loop_
_entity.id
_entity.type
_entity.pdbx_description
1 polymer ?
#
loop_
_entity_poly.entity_id
_entity_poly.type
_entity_poly.pdbx_seq_one_letter_code
_entity_poly.pdbx_strand_id
1 'polypeptide(L)'
;LLSSKEMLLNEHSIQSYANCSMADVLSMSNQRTSLTLTLMAMIWAIASLYYHRRKQPWNHEADMFGTMCYSQDEDSFYNQESGQAIKFTPMQHQLMQLFFNNTHHQLSKQEICDALWPKKPDASETLYTLIRRIKPVIEQNSNLMIESERGKSYRLIIR
;
A
#
# COMPACT_ATOMS: atom_id res chain seq x y z
N LEU A 1 69.73 -31.01 -36.19
CA LEU A 1 68.48 -31.77 -35.98
C LEU A 1 67.85 -31.59 -34.57
N LEU A 2 68.62 -31.32 -33.53
CA LEU A 2 68.10 -31.03 -32.16
C LEU A 2 67.52 -29.67 -32.04
N SER A 3 68.02 -28.62 -32.68
CA SER A 3 67.58 -27.24 -32.61
C SER A 3 66.13 -27.04 -33.17
N SER A 4 65.78 -27.76 -34.23
CA SER A 4 64.41 -27.66 -34.81
C SER A 4 63.33 -28.27 -33.91
N LYS A 5 63.70 -29.30 -33.12
CA LYS A 5 62.73 -29.96 -32.23
C LYS A 5 62.45 -29.15 -30.96
N GLU A 6 63.49 -28.47 -30.46
CA GLU A 6 63.32 -27.54 -29.33
C GLU A 6 62.54 -26.31 -29.71
N MET A 7 62.64 -25.78 -30.92
CA MET A 7 61.92 -24.66 -31.43
C MET A 7 60.41 -24.98 -31.57
N LEU A 8 60.11 -26.19 -32.09
CA LEU A 8 58.67 -26.65 -32.20
C LEU A 8 58.03 -26.91 -30.84
N LEU A 9 58.83 -27.42 -29.85
CA LEU A 9 58.30 -27.59 -28.48
C LEU A 9 58.05 -26.27 -27.80
N ASN A 10 58.81 -25.23 -28.05
CA ASN A 10 58.62 -23.91 -27.50
C ASN A 10 57.42 -23.20 -28.11
N GLU A 11 57.18 -23.31 -29.43
CA GLU A 11 55.96 -22.78 -30.05
C GLU A 11 54.71 -23.46 -29.55
N HIS A 12 54.66 -24.75 -29.35
CA HIS A 12 53.53 -25.49 -28.83
C HIS A 12 53.22 -25.10 -27.38
N SER A 13 54.23 -24.85 -26.56
CA SER A 13 54.04 -24.38 -25.19
C SER A 13 53.53 -22.94 -25.15
N ILE A 14 54.03 -22.05 -25.98
CA ILE A 14 53.57 -20.67 -26.08
C ILE A 14 52.09 -20.61 -26.54
N GLN A 15 51.68 -21.39 -27.54
CA GLN A 15 50.31 -21.50 -27.97
C GLN A 15 49.38 -22.07 -26.87
N SER A 16 49.84 -23.04 -26.09
CA SER A 16 49.13 -23.60 -24.97
C SER A 16 48.88 -22.55 -23.86
N TYR A 17 49.88 -21.75 -23.52
CA TYR A 17 49.74 -20.66 -22.56
C TYR A 17 48.85 -19.54 -23.07
N ALA A 18 48.92 -19.19 -24.34
CA ALA A 18 48.04 -18.17 -24.94
C ALA A 18 46.57 -18.59 -24.93
N ASN A 19 46.30 -19.86 -25.24
CA ASN A 19 44.94 -20.42 -25.20
C ASN A 19 44.39 -20.53 -23.77
N CYS A 20 45.19 -20.88 -22.77
CA CYS A 20 44.78 -20.88 -21.36
C CYS A 20 44.45 -19.47 -20.87
N SER A 21 45.28 -18.49 -21.19
CA SER A 21 45.06 -17.09 -20.82
C SER A 21 43.76 -16.51 -21.43
N MET A 22 43.45 -16.85 -22.69
CA MET A 22 42.20 -16.43 -23.34
C MET A 22 40.97 -17.06 -22.72
N ALA A 23 41.02 -18.35 -22.36
CA ALA A 23 39.89 -19.04 -21.73
C ALA A 23 39.59 -18.46 -20.32
N ASP A 24 40.63 -18.14 -19.55
CA ASP A 24 40.48 -17.53 -18.22
C ASP A 24 39.93 -16.11 -18.28
N VAL A 25 40.37 -15.31 -19.25
CA VAL A 25 39.85 -13.94 -19.46
C VAL A 25 38.38 -13.96 -19.89
N LEU A 26 37.98 -14.89 -20.75
CA LEU A 26 36.61 -15.07 -21.18
C LEU A 26 35.71 -15.58 -20.03
N SER A 27 36.20 -16.47 -19.18
CA SER A 27 35.46 -16.96 -18.02
C SER A 27 35.22 -15.85 -16.96
N MET A 28 36.26 -15.06 -16.67
CA MET A 28 36.16 -13.93 -15.75
C MET A 28 35.23 -12.81 -16.29
N SER A 29 35.29 -12.54 -17.58
CA SER A 29 34.38 -11.57 -18.23
C SER A 29 32.90 -12.03 -18.15
N ASN A 30 32.66 -13.31 -18.39
CA ASN A 30 31.31 -13.88 -18.35
C ASN A 30 30.74 -13.92 -16.92
N GLN A 31 31.59 -14.14 -15.90
CA GLN A 31 31.17 -14.16 -14.51
C GLN A 31 30.80 -12.76 -13.99
N ARG A 32 31.54 -11.72 -14.37
CA ARG A 32 31.21 -10.33 -14.01
C ARG A 32 29.93 -9.83 -14.70
N THR A 33 29.74 -10.15 -15.97
CA THR A 33 28.52 -9.79 -16.71
C THR A 33 27.31 -10.55 -16.18
N SER A 34 27.45 -11.80 -15.77
CA SER A 34 26.39 -12.57 -15.12
C SER A 34 25.99 -11.97 -13.78
N LEU A 35 26.94 -11.56 -12.93
CA LEU A 35 26.67 -10.92 -11.64
C LEU A 35 25.98 -9.56 -11.80
N THR A 36 26.37 -8.75 -12.76
CA THR A 36 25.72 -7.45 -13.00
C THR A 36 24.30 -7.60 -13.53
N LEU A 37 24.05 -8.57 -14.40
CA LEU A 37 22.70 -8.89 -14.90
C LEU A 37 21.79 -9.41 -13.78
N THR A 38 22.28 -10.26 -12.88
CA THR A 38 21.50 -10.77 -11.74
C THR A 38 21.16 -9.65 -10.75
N LEU A 39 22.10 -8.75 -10.46
CA LEU A 39 21.84 -7.59 -9.61
C LEU A 39 20.79 -6.64 -10.22
N MET A 40 20.88 -6.35 -11.51
CA MET A 40 19.88 -5.53 -12.21
C MET A 40 18.50 -6.20 -12.21
N ALA A 41 18.44 -7.52 -12.42
CA ALA A 41 17.18 -8.27 -12.36
C ALA A 41 16.55 -8.23 -10.95
N MET A 42 17.36 -8.35 -9.89
CA MET A 42 16.89 -8.23 -8.51
C MET A 42 16.36 -6.83 -8.19
N ILE A 43 17.06 -5.77 -8.60
CA ILE A 43 16.62 -4.40 -8.44
C ILE A 43 15.29 -4.16 -9.18
N TRP A 44 15.18 -4.69 -10.40
CA TRP A 44 13.95 -4.61 -11.20
C TRP A 44 12.78 -5.38 -10.56
N ALA A 45 13.04 -6.56 -10.00
CA ALA A 45 12.04 -7.36 -9.27
C ALA A 45 11.57 -6.64 -8.01
N ILE A 46 12.49 -6.05 -7.22
CA ILE A 46 12.16 -5.29 -6.02
C ILE A 46 11.37 -4.01 -6.39
N ALA A 47 11.80 -3.28 -7.41
CA ALA A 47 11.09 -2.11 -7.90
C ALA A 47 9.71 -2.46 -8.45
N SER A 48 9.58 -3.57 -9.18
CA SER A 48 8.31 -4.09 -9.68
C SER A 48 7.37 -4.49 -8.55
N LEU A 49 7.87 -5.20 -7.53
CA LEU A 49 7.10 -5.56 -6.33
C LEU A 49 6.65 -4.32 -5.55
N TYR A 50 7.54 -3.34 -5.40
CA TYR A 50 7.21 -2.08 -4.75
C TYR A 50 6.14 -1.30 -5.52
N TYR A 51 6.26 -1.25 -6.85
CA TYR A 51 5.31 -0.58 -7.72
C TYR A 51 3.97 -1.31 -7.79
N HIS A 52 3.98 -2.66 -7.82
CA HIS A 52 2.78 -3.49 -7.74
C HIS A 52 2.07 -3.36 -6.40
N ARG A 53 2.81 -3.35 -5.28
CA ARG A 53 2.22 -3.12 -3.95
C ARG A 53 1.58 -1.73 -3.84
N ARG A 54 2.15 -0.73 -4.50
CA ARG A 54 1.60 0.63 -4.51
C ARG A 54 0.40 0.79 -5.44
N LYS A 55 0.25 -0.12 -6.41
CA LYS A 55 -0.84 -0.11 -7.42
C LYS A 55 -1.82 -1.27 -7.27
N GLN A 56 -1.73 -2.09 -6.20
CA GLN A 56 -2.80 -3.07 -6.00
C GLN A 56 -4.11 -2.29 -5.82
N PRO A 57 -5.08 -2.46 -6.73
CA PRO A 57 -6.43 -2.05 -6.44
C PRO A 57 -6.83 -2.85 -5.20
N TRP A 58 -7.30 -2.17 -4.19
CA TRP A 58 -7.75 -2.63 -2.89
C TRP A 58 -8.82 -3.72 -3.06
N ASN A 59 -8.40 -4.97 -3.23
CA ASN A 59 -9.26 -6.15 -3.33
C ASN A 59 -9.31 -6.90 -1.99
N HIS A 60 -9.27 -6.17 -0.87
CA HIS A 60 -9.74 -6.72 0.39
C HIS A 60 -11.23 -6.39 0.53
N GLU A 61 -11.97 -7.20 1.27
CA GLU A 61 -13.36 -6.94 1.68
C GLU A 61 -13.43 -5.59 2.43
N ALA A 62 -13.17 -4.52 1.68
CA ALA A 62 -13.32 -3.17 2.15
C ALA A 62 -14.81 -2.90 2.15
N ASP A 63 -15.39 -2.66 3.32
CA ASP A 63 -16.71 -2.10 3.41
C ASP A 63 -16.72 -0.79 2.63
N MET A 64 -17.42 -0.80 1.49
CA MET A 64 -17.50 0.35 0.61
C MET A 64 -18.85 1.00 0.72
N PHE A 65 -18.86 2.30 0.94
CA PHE A 65 -20.06 3.10 0.85
C PHE A 65 -19.77 4.41 0.10
N GLY A 66 -20.45 4.62 -1.03
CA GLY A 66 -20.15 5.72 -1.95
C GLY A 66 -18.71 5.64 -2.49
N THR A 67 -17.97 6.75 -2.41
CA THR A 67 -16.56 6.82 -2.81
C THR A 67 -15.60 6.55 -1.65
N MET A 68 -16.11 6.24 -0.45
CA MET A 68 -15.30 5.96 0.73
C MET A 68 -15.19 4.46 0.96
N CYS A 69 -13.98 3.97 1.20
CA CYS A 69 -13.70 2.60 1.58
C CYS A 69 -12.94 2.56 2.92
N TYR A 70 -13.28 1.57 3.75
CA TYR A 70 -12.60 1.29 5.00
C TYR A 70 -11.74 0.04 4.84
N SER A 71 -10.45 0.14 5.13
CA SER A 71 -9.54 -1.00 5.17
C SER A 71 -9.35 -1.46 6.60
N GLN A 72 -9.74 -2.69 6.89
CA GLN A 72 -9.54 -3.30 8.20
C GLN A 72 -8.06 -3.53 8.51
N ASP A 73 -7.25 -3.88 7.51
CA ASP A 73 -5.82 -4.17 7.68
C ASP A 73 -5.02 -2.95 8.13
N GLU A 74 -5.36 -1.77 7.61
CA GLU A 74 -4.67 -0.53 7.93
C GLU A 74 -5.44 0.35 8.91
N ASP A 75 -6.62 -0.09 9.34
CA ASP A 75 -7.54 0.68 10.19
C ASP A 75 -7.69 2.13 9.72
N SER A 76 -7.96 2.28 8.42
CA SER A 76 -7.95 3.58 7.76
C SER A 76 -9.05 3.71 6.70
N PHE A 77 -9.53 4.93 6.54
CA PHE A 77 -10.50 5.29 5.50
C PHE A 77 -9.80 5.91 4.31
N TYR A 78 -10.24 5.56 3.11
CA TYR A 78 -9.68 6.05 1.85
C TYR A 78 -10.78 6.54 0.92
N ASN A 79 -10.43 7.53 0.12
CA ASN A 79 -11.25 7.87 -1.04
C ASN A 79 -10.85 6.98 -2.21
N GLN A 80 -11.80 6.23 -2.75
CA GLN A 80 -11.58 5.28 -3.84
C GLN A 80 -11.12 5.96 -5.14
N GLU A 81 -11.63 7.16 -5.43
CA GLU A 81 -11.30 7.87 -6.68
C GLU A 81 -9.89 8.43 -6.65
N SER A 82 -9.49 9.03 -5.52
CA SER A 82 -8.16 9.65 -5.37
C SER A 82 -7.11 8.69 -4.82
N GLY A 83 -7.50 7.57 -4.21
CA GLY A 83 -6.61 6.65 -3.50
C GLY A 83 -5.96 7.27 -2.26
N GLN A 84 -6.45 8.41 -1.79
CA GLN A 84 -5.87 9.12 -0.65
C GLN A 84 -6.53 8.69 0.66
N ALA A 85 -5.69 8.52 1.70
CA ALA A 85 -6.18 8.27 3.04
C ALA A 85 -6.85 9.51 3.62
N ILE A 86 -8.05 9.34 4.18
CA ILE A 86 -8.81 10.40 4.84
C ILE A 86 -8.38 10.46 6.29
N LYS A 87 -7.84 11.60 6.71
CA LYS A 87 -7.34 11.79 8.07
C LYS A 87 -8.48 12.19 9.01
N PHE A 88 -8.90 11.25 9.83
CA PHE A 88 -9.83 11.48 10.92
C PHE A 88 -9.11 11.62 12.27
N THR A 89 -9.70 12.38 13.19
CA THR A 89 -9.31 12.30 14.62
C THR A 89 -9.78 10.95 15.20
N PRO A 90 -9.19 10.43 16.30
CA PRO A 90 -9.58 9.14 16.87
C PRO A 90 -11.09 8.99 17.09
N MET A 91 -11.77 10.01 17.61
CA MET A 91 -13.21 9.98 17.84
C MET A 91 -14.04 10.03 16.54
N GLN A 92 -13.54 10.75 15.52
CA GLN A 92 -14.17 10.76 14.19
C GLN A 92 -14.02 9.40 13.51
N HIS A 93 -12.85 8.78 13.65
CA HIS A 93 -12.58 7.45 13.11
C HIS A 93 -13.51 6.41 13.71
N GLN A 94 -13.65 6.37 15.04
CA GLN A 94 -14.58 5.47 15.72
C GLN A 94 -16.04 5.71 15.29
N LEU A 95 -16.45 6.95 15.12
CA LEU A 95 -17.78 7.26 14.62
C LEU A 95 -18.01 6.72 13.20
N MET A 96 -17.03 6.88 12.31
CA MET A 96 -17.12 6.35 10.96
C MET A 96 -17.13 4.82 10.94
N GLN A 97 -16.37 4.15 11.78
CA GLN A 97 -16.43 2.69 11.95
C GLN A 97 -17.83 2.24 12.38
N LEU A 98 -18.47 2.95 13.31
CA LEU A 98 -19.85 2.63 13.71
C LEU A 98 -20.83 2.74 12.55
N PHE A 99 -20.70 3.76 11.69
CA PHE A 99 -21.54 3.88 10.51
C PHE A 99 -21.29 2.76 9.49
N PHE A 100 -20.04 2.39 9.26
CA PHE A 100 -19.68 1.35 8.30
C PHE A 100 -20.06 -0.05 8.79
N ASN A 101 -19.97 -0.30 10.10
CA ASN A 101 -20.40 -1.56 10.71
C ASN A 101 -21.94 -1.74 10.73
N ASN A 102 -22.70 -0.67 10.48
CA ASN A 102 -24.15 -0.74 10.43
C ASN A 102 -24.64 -0.89 8.99
N THR A 103 -25.37 -1.95 8.70
CA THR A 103 -25.86 -2.29 7.36
C THR A 103 -26.70 -1.16 6.70
N HIS A 104 -27.36 -0.36 7.49
CA HIS A 104 -28.21 0.76 6.99
C HIS A 104 -27.47 2.10 7.02
N HIS A 105 -26.23 2.14 7.51
CA HIS A 105 -25.43 3.34 7.72
C HIS A 105 -26.21 4.45 8.49
N GLN A 106 -27.09 4.00 9.38
CA GLN A 106 -27.93 4.86 10.22
C GLN A 106 -27.81 4.45 11.67
N LEU A 107 -27.59 5.40 12.56
CA LEU A 107 -27.43 5.18 13.99
C LEU A 107 -28.28 6.18 14.77
N SER A 108 -28.90 5.74 15.85
CA SER A 108 -29.55 6.64 16.79
C SER A 108 -28.52 7.44 17.59
N LYS A 109 -28.91 8.60 18.10
CA LYS A 109 -28.03 9.38 19.00
C LYS A 109 -27.57 8.58 20.22
N GLN A 110 -28.48 7.78 20.76
CA GLN A 110 -28.20 6.99 21.95
C GLN A 110 -27.17 5.90 21.67
N GLU A 111 -27.33 5.14 20.59
CA GLU A 111 -26.33 4.14 20.16
C GLU A 111 -24.94 4.74 19.98
N ILE A 112 -24.84 5.90 19.35
CA ILE A 112 -23.56 6.58 19.17
C ILE A 112 -22.97 7.03 20.53
N CYS A 113 -23.81 7.62 21.39
CA CYS A 113 -23.36 8.10 22.71
C CYS A 113 -22.90 6.94 23.60
N ASP A 114 -23.65 5.84 23.62
CA ASP A 114 -23.32 4.65 24.43
C ASP A 114 -22.04 3.98 23.92
N ALA A 115 -21.82 3.94 22.62
CA ALA A 115 -20.62 3.36 22.03
C ALA A 115 -19.39 4.23 22.25
N LEU A 116 -19.47 5.54 22.03
CA LEU A 116 -18.30 6.44 22.08
C LEU A 116 -18.04 6.96 23.51
N TRP A 117 -19.05 7.12 24.34
CA TRP A 117 -18.93 7.68 25.69
C TRP A 117 -19.72 6.88 26.73
N PRO A 118 -19.40 5.59 26.96
CA PRO A 118 -20.20 4.72 27.86
C PRO A 118 -20.20 5.19 29.33
N LYS A 119 -19.27 6.05 29.70
CA LYS A 119 -19.18 6.60 31.07
C LYS A 119 -19.84 7.95 31.25
N LYS A 120 -20.35 8.57 30.17
CA LYS A 120 -20.93 9.91 30.23
C LYS A 120 -22.47 9.83 30.07
N PRO A 121 -23.24 10.16 31.11
CA PRO A 121 -24.70 9.98 31.09
C PRO A 121 -25.42 10.85 30.05
N ASP A 122 -24.86 12.00 29.70
CA ASP A 122 -25.35 12.86 28.61
C ASP A 122 -24.18 13.35 27.77
N ALA A 123 -24.07 12.78 26.59
CA ALA A 123 -23.05 13.15 25.60
C ALA A 123 -23.62 13.87 24.38
N SER A 124 -24.90 14.30 24.42
CA SER A 124 -25.62 14.88 23.27
C SER A 124 -24.90 16.10 22.66
N GLU A 125 -24.44 17.02 23.48
CA GLU A 125 -23.69 18.19 23.00
C GLU A 125 -22.31 17.81 22.40
N THR A 126 -21.64 16.83 23.04
CA THR A 126 -20.37 16.32 22.56
C THR A 126 -20.53 15.66 21.20
N LEU A 127 -21.57 14.85 21.04
CA LEU A 127 -21.95 14.26 19.76
C LEU A 127 -22.25 15.32 18.70
N TYR A 128 -23.06 16.32 19.03
CA TYR A 128 -23.37 17.41 18.10
C TYR A 128 -22.09 18.11 17.62
N THR A 129 -21.17 18.39 18.53
CA THR A 129 -19.89 19.01 18.18
C THR A 129 -19.03 18.08 17.31
N LEU A 130 -19.01 16.77 17.58
CA LEU A 130 -18.29 15.77 16.78
C LEU A 130 -18.86 15.71 15.36
N ILE A 131 -20.18 15.60 15.21
CA ILE A 131 -20.87 15.60 13.91
C ILE A 131 -20.59 16.88 13.13
N ARG A 132 -20.66 18.03 13.78
CA ARG A 132 -20.37 19.34 13.15
C ARG A 132 -18.94 19.40 12.61
N ARG A 133 -17.97 18.80 13.30
CA ARG A 133 -16.55 18.79 12.89
C ARG A 133 -16.24 17.76 11.82
N ILE A 134 -16.92 16.62 11.80
CA ILE A 134 -16.66 15.56 10.83
C ILE A 134 -17.31 15.83 9.47
N LYS A 135 -18.47 16.48 9.43
CA LYS A 135 -19.20 16.80 8.18
C LYS A 135 -18.31 17.39 7.09
N PRO A 136 -17.58 18.51 7.32
CA PRO A 136 -16.74 19.09 6.27
C PRO A 136 -15.62 18.16 5.84
N VAL A 137 -15.09 17.32 6.73
CA VAL A 137 -14.02 16.35 6.39
C VAL A 137 -14.55 15.29 5.43
N ILE A 138 -15.76 14.77 5.67
CA ILE A 138 -16.41 13.78 4.80
C ILE A 138 -16.74 14.40 3.45
N GLU A 139 -17.42 15.55 3.45
CA GLU A 139 -17.88 16.23 2.23
C GLU A 139 -16.74 16.70 1.31
N GLN A 140 -15.58 17.03 1.87
CA GLN A 140 -14.38 17.40 1.09
C GLN A 140 -13.62 16.21 0.50
N ASN A 141 -13.71 15.06 1.16
CA ASN A 141 -12.90 13.90 0.79
C ASN A 141 -13.72 12.74 0.19
N SER A 142 -15.03 12.87 0.06
CA SER A 142 -15.90 11.86 -0.51
C SER A 142 -17.19 12.45 -1.05
N ASN A 143 -18.00 11.61 -1.71
CA ASN A 143 -19.37 11.96 -2.13
C ASN A 143 -20.41 11.66 -1.04
N LEU A 144 -19.96 11.50 0.21
CA LEU A 144 -20.84 11.20 1.34
C LEU A 144 -21.18 12.46 2.12
N MET A 145 -22.33 12.41 2.79
CA MET A 145 -22.75 13.42 3.76
C MET A 145 -23.50 12.78 4.93
N ILE A 146 -23.40 13.41 6.11
CA ILE A 146 -24.17 12.99 7.29
C ILE A 146 -25.45 13.83 7.38
N GLU A 147 -26.59 13.18 7.33
CA GLU A 147 -27.89 13.79 7.54
C GLU A 147 -28.43 13.48 8.94
N SER A 148 -29.12 14.45 9.54
CA SER A 148 -29.81 14.27 10.82
C SER A 148 -31.28 14.03 10.59
N GLU A 149 -31.79 12.88 10.98
CA GLU A 149 -33.20 12.55 10.86
C GLU A 149 -33.96 12.94 12.12
N ARG A 150 -34.79 13.97 12.01
CA ARG A 150 -35.65 14.51 13.09
C ARG A 150 -34.94 14.73 14.44
N GLY A 151 -33.62 14.92 14.40
CA GLY A 151 -32.84 15.11 15.61
C GLY A 151 -32.69 13.87 16.50
N LYS A 152 -33.13 12.67 16.05
CA LYS A 152 -33.08 11.42 16.80
C LYS A 152 -32.00 10.46 16.31
N SER A 153 -31.71 10.50 15.01
CA SER A 153 -30.72 9.65 14.38
C SER A 153 -29.86 10.42 13.39
N TYR A 154 -28.73 9.83 13.04
CA TYR A 154 -27.84 10.28 11.98
C TYR A 154 -27.72 9.18 10.94
N ARG A 155 -27.72 9.56 9.67
CA ARG A 155 -27.55 8.66 8.53
C ARG A 155 -26.42 9.16 7.64
N LEU A 156 -25.62 8.25 7.17
CA LEU A 156 -24.65 8.52 6.12
C LEU A 156 -25.34 8.28 4.78
N ILE A 157 -25.33 9.27 3.88
CA ILE A 157 -25.96 9.21 2.56
C ILE A 157 -24.98 9.61 1.47
N ILE A 158 -25.23 9.14 0.26
CA ILE A 158 -24.49 9.52 -0.95
C ILE A 158 -25.15 10.81 -1.49
N ARG A 159 -24.30 11.77 -1.82
CA ARG A 159 -24.70 13.06 -2.38
C ARG A 159 -25.00 12.96 -3.86
#